data_5c6ee730245c679b8a02c20e80a71339
#
_entry.id   5c6ee730245c679b8a02c20e80a71339
#
_cell.length_a   1.000
_cell.length_b   1.000
_cell.length_c   1.000
_cell.angle_alpha   90.00
_cell.angle_beta   90.00
_cell.angle_gamma   90.00
#
_symmetry.space_group_name_H-M   'P 1'
#
loop_
_entity.id
_entity.type
_entity.pdbx_description
1 polymer ?
#
loop_
_entity_poly.entity_id
_entity_poly.type
_entity_poly.pdbx_seq_one_letter_code
_entity_poly.pdbx_strand_id
1 'polypeptide(L)' 'MNKPNERIRIKDIASKAGVSVGTVDRVLHGRTGVSEASRQKVEEILRQLDYQPN' A
#
# COMPACT_ATOMS: atom_id res chain seq x y z
N MET A 1 23.06 9.28 0.94
CA MET A 1 22.42 8.90 0.30
C MET A 1 21.32 8.29 0.80
N ASN A 2 20.36 8.17 0.32
CA ASN A 2 19.27 7.70 0.83
C ASN A 2 19.22 6.27 0.97
N LYS A 3 18.58 5.73 1.90
CA LYS A 3 18.38 4.36 2.03
C LYS A 3 17.19 4.00 1.30
N PRO A 4 17.28 3.17 0.35
CA PRO A 4 16.17 2.86 -0.50
C PRO A 4 14.99 2.28 0.23
N ASN A 5 15.22 1.49 1.20
CA ASN A 5 14.09 0.80 1.76
C ASN A 5 13.35 1.61 2.76
N GLU A 6 13.84 2.79 3.10
CA GLU A 6 13.13 3.52 4.03
C GLU A 6 12.15 4.42 3.40
N ARG A 7 12.05 4.44 2.11
CA ARG A 7 11.10 5.23 1.48
C ARG A 7 10.21 4.43 0.64
N ILE A 8 9.41 3.59 1.23
CA ILE A 8 8.42 2.83 0.51
C ILE A 8 7.29 3.79 0.23
N ARG A 9 7.01 3.99 -1.04
CA ARG A 9 6.00 4.94 -1.44
C ARG A 9 4.72 4.25 -1.80
N ILE A 10 3.62 5.00 -1.79
CA ILE A 10 2.33 4.46 -2.13
C ILE A 10 2.35 3.84 -3.51
N LYS A 11 3.04 4.44 -4.46
CA LYS A 11 3.05 3.88 -5.80
C LYS A 11 3.82 2.57 -5.85
N ASP A 12 4.78 2.38 -4.96
CA ASP A 12 5.48 1.10 -4.91
C ASP A 12 4.54 0.02 -4.41
N ILE A 13 3.75 0.35 -3.42
CA ILE A 13 2.79 -0.59 -2.88
C ILE A 13 1.75 -0.92 -3.94
N ALA A 14 1.27 0.10 -4.64
CA ALA A 14 0.27 -0.12 -5.67
C ALA A 14 0.79 -1.03 -6.76
N SER A 15 2.03 -0.83 -7.16
CA SER A 15 2.63 -1.64 -8.20
C SER A 15 2.74 -3.09 -7.74
N LYS A 16 3.18 -3.31 -6.53
CA LYS A 16 3.34 -4.66 -6.03
C LYS A 16 1.99 -5.34 -5.82
N ALA A 17 1.01 -4.59 -5.38
CA ALA A 17 -0.31 -5.16 -5.15
C ALA A 17 -1.13 -5.26 -6.43
N GLY A 18 -0.70 -4.60 -7.48
CA GLY A 18 -1.45 -4.65 -8.73
C GLY A 18 -2.71 -3.82 -8.70
N VAL A 19 -2.70 -2.72 -7.94
CA VAL A 19 -3.87 -1.86 -7.83
C VAL A 19 -3.44 -0.42 -8.08
N SER A 20 -4.39 0.48 -8.11
CA SER A 20 -4.07 1.88 -8.36
C SER A 20 -3.59 2.55 -7.08
N VAL A 21 -2.91 3.66 -7.26
CA VAL A 21 -2.44 4.44 -6.12
C VAL A 21 -3.63 4.88 -5.27
N GLY A 22 -4.73 5.26 -5.91
CA GLY A 22 -5.90 5.66 -5.15
C GLY A 22 -6.44 4.56 -4.27
N THR A 23 -6.36 3.32 -4.75
CA THR A 23 -6.80 2.19 -3.95
C THR A 23 -5.93 2.04 -2.71
N VAL A 24 -4.62 2.15 -2.88
CA VAL A 24 -3.72 2.06 -1.75
C VAL A 24 -4.01 3.15 -0.75
N ASP A 25 -4.22 4.36 -1.24
CA ASP A 25 -4.50 5.50 -0.37
C ASP A 25 -5.75 5.25 0.46
N ARG A 26 -6.80 4.72 -0.17
CA ARG A 26 -8.03 4.46 0.56
C ARG A 26 -7.83 3.40 1.63
N VAL A 27 -7.06 2.38 1.32
CA VAL A 27 -6.80 1.33 2.30
C VAL A 27 -6.01 1.89 3.48
N LEU A 28 -5.03 2.71 3.19
CA LEU A 28 -4.19 3.26 4.27
C LEU A 28 -4.99 4.17 5.19
N HIS A 29 -5.99 4.85 4.65
CA HIS A 29 -6.77 5.76 5.45
C HIS A 29 -8.10 5.16 5.90
N GLY A 30 -8.29 3.88 5.69
CA GLY A 30 -9.51 3.23 6.13
C GLY A 30 -10.75 3.70 5.44
N ARG A 31 -10.62 4.16 4.19
CA ARG A 31 -11.78 4.67 3.49
C ARG A 31 -12.49 3.58 2.75
N THR A 32 -13.74 3.85 2.39
CA THR A 32 -14.52 2.87 1.66
C THR A 32 -14.24 3.02 0.17
N GLY A 33 -14.92 2.23 -0.64
CA GLY A 33 -14.72 2.31 -2.07
C GLY A 33 -13.64 1.39 -2.59
N VAL A 34 -13.23 0.44 -1.80
CA VAL A 34 -12.21 -0.53 -2.17
C VAL A 34 -12.80 -1.90 -1.99
N SER A 35 -12.62 -2.77 -2.98
CA SER A 35 -13.14 -4.12 -2.86
C SER A 35 -12.33 -4.87 -1.80
N GLU A 36 -12.95 -5.89 -1.25
CA GLU A 36 -12.29 -6.67 -0.22
C GLU A 36 -11.02 -7.32 -0.78
N ALA A 37 -11.08 -7.80 -2.00
CA ALA A 37 -9.92 -8.44 -2.60
C ALA A 37 -8.77 -7.44 -2.75
N SER A 38 -9.07 -6.24 -3.20
CA SER A 38 -8.02 -5.24 -3.35
C SER A 38 -7.44 -4.84 -2.00
N ARG A 39 -8.31 -4.70 -1.01
CA ARG A 39 -7.85 -4.33 0.32
C ARG A 39 -6.91 -5.39 0.87
N GLN A 40 -7.26 -6.65 0.69
CA GLN A 40 -6.41 -7.72 1.21
C GLN A 40 -5.06 -7.73 0.50
N LYS A 41 -5.05 -7.46 -0.79
CA LYS A 41 -3.79 -7.42 -1.52
C LYS A 41 -2.89 -6.32 -0.98
N VAL A 42 -3.46 -5.15 -0.76
CA VAL A 42 -2.68 -4.03 -0.25
C VAL A 42 -2.17 -4.34 1.15
N GLU A 43 -3.04 -4.88 1.99
CA GLU A 43 -2.63 -5.18 3.37
C GLU A 43 -1.52 -6.24 3.40
N GLU A 44 -1.59 -7.19 2.48
CA GLU A 44 -0.57 -8.21 2.42
C GLU A 44 0.78 -7.59 2.07
N ILE A 45 0.78 -6.67 1.10
CA ILE A 45 2.01 -6.02 0.70
C ILE A 45 2.55 -5.15 1.83
N LEU A 46 1.67 -4.45 2.54
CA LEU A 46 2.11 -3.63 3.65
C LEU A 46 2.80 -4.48 4.71
N ARG A 47 2.26 -5.66 4.95
CA ARG A 47 2.84 -6.54 5.93
C ARG A 47 4.20 -7.05 5.47
N GLN A 48 4.32 -7.42 4.19
CA GLN A 48 5.57 -7.92 3.67
C GLN A 48 6.66 -6.86 3.71
N LEU A 49 6.29 -5.61 3.46
CA LEU A 49 7.26 -4.53 3.44
C LEU A 49 7.45 -3.90 4.81
N ASP A 50 6.69 -4.34 5.78
CA ASP A 50 6.78 -3.81 7.12
C ASP A 50 6.56 -2.30 7.09
N TYR A 51 5.62 -1.87 6.28
CA TYR A 51 5.32 -0.46 6.11
C TYR A 51 4.50 0.05 7.27
N GLN A 52 4.84 1.20 7.79
CA GLN A 52 4.11 1.75 8.88
C GLN A 52 3.64 3.13 8.52
N PRO A 53 2.37 3.29 8.23
CA PRO A 53 1.85 4.60 7.86
C PRO A 53 1.75 5.39 9.11
N ASN A 54 2.25 6.31 9.33
CA ASN A 54 2.17 6.93 10.55
C ASN A 54 1.58 8.25 10.57
#